data_ffc727d0dd4cd751f96ab22d906a87bd
#
_entry.id   ffc727d0dd4cd751f96ab22d906a87bd
#
_cell.length_a   1.000
_cell.length_b   1.000
_cell.length_c   1.000
_cell.angle_alpha   90.00
_cell.angle_beta   90.00
_cell.angle_gamma   90.00
#
_symmetry.space_group_name_H-M   'P 1'
#
loop_
_entity.id
_entity.type
_entity.pdbx_description
1 polymer ?
#
loop_
_entity_poly.entity_id
_entity_poly.type
_entity_poly.pdbx_seq_one_letter_code
_entity_poly.pdbx_strand_id
1 'polypeptide(L)'
;DLDEYCANQGYTSISDITNLISGNIQDKAIAELYMQYIEAEDYEAALTLLYQYQDRLNMQRRLVPEKINTDSTLAARQLIQQLPNSSDEEINYKLLYNLWTDLKESGRSLTQITTAEETLLRQIADTRTKSAFKAQTCLYVARGIEYPVALPTNAGETWYTVFKNDATV
;
A
#
# COMPACT_ATOMS: atom_id res chain seq x y z
N ASP A 1 -21.03 17.47 24.11
CA ASP A 1 -22.17 16.96 23.38
C ASP A 1 -21.68 16.18 22.14
N LEU A 2 -22.33 15.06 21.82
CA LEU A 2 -21.92 14.16 20.72
C LEU A 2 -22.05 14.86 19.35
N ASP A 3 -23.09 15.68 19.21
CA ASP A 3 -23.34 16.45 17.98
C ASP A 3 -22.28 17.52 17.76
N GLU A 4 -21.82 18.17 18.83
CA GLU A 4 -20.72 19.15 18.78
C GLU A 4 -19.37 18.49 18.45
N TYR A 5 -19.12 17.30 18.99
CA TYR A 5 -17.95 16.50 18.62
C TYR A 5 -17.99 16.10 17.14
N CYS A 6 -19.13 15.64 16.64
CA CYS A 6 -19.31 15.27 15.23
C CYS A 6 -19.08 16.47 14.30
N ALA A 7 -19.63 17.64 14.62
CA ALA A 7 -19.45 18.87 13.85
C ALA A 7 -17.97 19.30 13.79
N ASN A 8 -17.24 19.20 14.91
CA ASN A 8 -15.81 19.50 15.00
C ASN A 8 -14.93 18.54 14.17
N GLN A 9 -15.41 17.31 13.91
CA GLN A 9 -14.75 16.34 13.06
C GLN A 9 -15.20 16.40 11.58
N GLY A 10 -16.06 17.34 11.24
CA GLY A 10 -16.60 17.51 9.88
C GLY A 10 -17.75 16.56 9.53
N TYR A 11 -18.35 15.88 10.52
CA TYR A 11 -19.53 15.04 10.33
C TYR A 11 -20.80 15.83 10.58
N THR A 12 -21.78 15.69 9.69
CA THR A 12 -23.04 16.44 9.77
C THR A 12 -24.11 15.72 10.62
N SER A 13 -23.92 14.42 10.88
CA SER A 13 -24.88 13.62 11.67
C SER A 13 -24.27 12.34 12.22
N ILE A 14 -24.94 11.75 13.23
CA ILE A 14 -24.63 10.39 13.74
C ILE A 14 -24.77 9.35 12.61
N SER A 15 -25.68 9.57 11.69
CA SER A 15 -25.88 8.70 10.51
C SER A 15 -24.62 8.63 9.66
N ASP A 16 -23.90 9.77 9.45
CA ASP A 16 -22.67 9.80 8.67
C ASP A 16 -21.54 9.00 9.34
N ILE A 17 -21.42 9.09 10.66
CA ILE A 17 -20.45 8.30 11.43
C ILE A 17 -20.80 6.81 11.33
N THR A 18 -22.06 6.44 11.47
CA THR A 18 -22.52 5.05 11.38
C THR A 18 -22.23 4.47 10.00
N ASN A 19 -22.47 5.25 8.94
CA ASN A 19 -22.17 4.85 7.57
C ASN A 19 -20.67 4.70 7.34
N LEU A 20 -19.85 5.61 7.86
CA LEU A 20 -18.39 5.54 7.76
C LEU A 20 -17.84 4.32 8.48
N ILE A 21 -18.30 4.05 9.71
CA ILE A 21 -17.88 2.87 10.49
C ILE A 21 -18.29 1.58 9.76
N SER A 22 -19.52 1.51 9.27
CA SER A 22 -20.02 0.36 8.50
C SER A 22 -19.21 0.14 7.23
N GLY A 23 -18.89 1.20 6.50
CA GLY A 23 -18.04 1.15 5.31
C GLY A 23 -16.63 0.63 5.61
N ASN A 24 -16.00 1.13 6.67
CA ASN A 24 -14.69 0.69 7.11
C ASN A 24 -14.65 -0.79 7.56
N ILE A 25 -15.70 -1.25 8.25
CA ILE A 25 -15.83 -2.66 8.65
C ILE A 25 -15.96 -3.56 7.41
N GLN A 26 -16.77 -3.16 6.44
CA GLN A 26 -16.91 -3.89 5.19
C GLN A 26 -15.59 -3.95 4.41
N ASP A 27 -14.89 -2.82 4.27
CA ASP A 27 -13.59 -2.76 3.59
C ASP A 27 -12.54 -3.68 4.25
N LYS A 28 -12.56 -3.73 5.58
CA LYS A 28 -11.68 -4.62 6.33
C LYS A 28 -12.05 -6.09 6.10
N ALA A 29 -13.32 -6.45 6.17
CA ALA A 29 -13.79 -7.82 5.93
C ALA A 29 -13.47 -8.30 4.51
N ILE A 30 -13.66 -7.45 3.50
CA ILE A 30 -13.32 -7.75 2.10
C ILE A 30 -11.80 -7.95 1.96
N ALA A 31 -10.99 -7.10 2.60
CA ALA A 31 -9.54 -7.22 2.58
C ALA A 31 -9.05 -8.51 3.26
N GLU A 32 -9.66 -8.90 4.37
CA GLU A 32 -9.37 -10.17 5.07
C GLU A 32 -9.75 -11.38 4.20
N LEU A 33 -10.93 -11.36 3.59
CA LEU A 33 -11.37 -12.44 2.69
C LEU A 33 -10.44 -12.58 1.48
N TYR A 34 -10.00 -11.45 0.90
CA TYR A 34 -9.01 -11.46 -0.17
C TYR A 34 -7.72 -12.15 0.26
N MET A 35 -7.21 -11.83 1.46
CA MET A 35 -5.99 -12.46 1.98
C MET A 35 -6.18 -13.96 2.22
N GLN A 36 -7.35 -14.39 2.71
CA GLN A 36 -7.66 -15.81 2.87
C GLN A 36 -7.61 -16.58 1.55
N TYR A 37 -8.14 -15.99 0.45
CA TYR A 37 -8.04 -16.61 -0.88
C TYR A 37 -6.59 -16.68 -1.36
N ILE A 38 -5.78 -15.63 -1.13
CA ILE A 38 -4.35 -15.64 -1.46
C ILE A 38 -3.60 -16.73 -0.68
N GLU A 39 -3.84 -16.85 0.62
CA GLU A 39 -3.23 -17.86 1.49
C GLU A 39 -3.65 -19.29 1.12
N ALA A 40 -4.88 -19.45 0.63
CA ALA A 40 -5.40 -20.72 0.11
C ALA A 40 -4.94 -21.03 -1.33
N GLU A 41 -4.14 -20.14 -1.95
CA GLU A 41 -3.72 -20.19 -3.36
C GLU A 41 -4.90 -20.20 -4.36
N ASP A 42 -6.10 -19.76 -3.92
CA ASP A 42 -7.28 -19.59 -4.77
C ASP A 42 -7.28 -18.22 -5.44
N TYR A 43 -6.39 -18.07 -6.41
CA TYR A 43 -6.20 -16.80 -7.12
C TYR A 43 -7.41 -16.41 -7.97
N GLU A 44 -8.22 -17.36 -8.43
CA GLU A 44 -9.44 -17.09 -9.21
C GLU A 44 -10.52 -16.45 -8.33
N ALA A 45 -10.75 -16.99 -7.14
CA ALA A 45 -11.66 -16.38 -6.17
C ALA A 45 -11.15 -15.01 -5.68
N ALA A 46 -9.85 -14.86 -5.43
CA ALA A 46 -9.25 -13.59 -5.06
C ALA A 46 -9.46 -12.53 -6.16
N LEU A 47 -9.25 -12.87 -7.42
CA LEU A 47 -9.44 -11.98 -8.55
C LEU A 47 -10.93 -11.62 -8.75
N THR A 48 -11.82 -12.59 -8.63
CA THR A 48 -13.26 -12.38 -8.69
C THR A 48 -13.72 -11.38 -7.62
N LEU A 49 -13.21 -11.52 -6.39
CA LEU A 49 -13.50 -10.59 -5.30
C LEU A 49 -13.03 -9.16 -5.61
N LEU A 50 -11.82 -9.01 -6.19
CA LEU A 50 -11.30 -7.69 -6.59
C LEU A 50 -12.21 -7.01 -7.62
N TYR A 51 -12.70 -7.74 -8.61
CA TYR A 51 -13.63 -7.19 -9.62
C TYR A 51 -15.00 -6.87 -9.05
N GLN A 52 -15.51 -7.70 -8.14
CA GLN A 52 -16.79 -7.48 -7.49
C GLN A 52 -16.81 -6.17 -6.68
N TYR A 53 -15.71 -5.81 -6.06
CA TYR A 53 -15.58 -4.63 -5.20
C TYR A 53 -14.61 -3.57 -5.76
N GLN A 54 -14.48 -3.49 -7.08
CA GLN A 54 -13.54 -2.58 -7.75
C GLN A 54 -13.86 -1.09 -7.58
N ASP A 55 -15.04 -0.74 -7.08
CA ASP A 55 -15.44 0.62 -6.70
C ASP A 55 -14.79 1.06 -5.36
N ARG A 56 -14.31 0.10 -4.57
CA ARG A 56 -13.65 0.36 -3.30
C ARG A 56 -12.17 0.71 -3.48
N LEU A 57 -11.73 1.82 -2.87
CA LEU A 57 -10.34 2.32 -3.01
C LEU A 57 -9.28 1.25 -2.70
N ASN A 58 -9.49 0.47 -1.66
CA ASN A 58 -8.56 -0.60 -1.28
C ASN A 58 -8.47 -1.71 -2.33
N MET A 59 -9.57 -2.01 -3.01
CA MET A 59 -9.61 -3.01 -4.07
C MET A 59 -9.02 -2.45 -5.37
N GLN A 60 -9.28 -1.19 -5.69
CA GLN A 60 -8.64 -0.50 -6.83
C GLN A 60 -7.11 -0.55 -6.72
N ARG A 61 -6.57 -0.26 -5.52
CA ARG A 61 -5.13 -0.35 -5.28
C ARG A 61 -4.56 -1.77 -5.45
N ARG A 62 -5.34 -2.81 -5.19
CA ARG A 62 -4.94 -4.20 -5.42
C ARG A 62 -5.07 -4.61 -6.88
N LEU A 63 -6.03 -4.02 -7.61
CA LEU A 63 -6.20 -4.26 -9.05
C LEU A 63 -5.08 -3.67 -9.91
N VAL A 64 -4.43 -2.57 -9.48
CA VAL A 64 -3.34 -1.95 -10.25
C VAL A 64 -2.21 -2.93 -10.56
N PRO A 65 -1.55 -3.59 -9.57
CA PRO A 65 -0.50 -4.56 -9.86
C PRO A 65 -1.01 -5.75 -10.69
N GLU A 66 -2.24 -6.19 -10.49
CA GLU A 66 -2.83 -7.27 -11.28
C GLU A 66 -2.95 -6.90 -12.76
N LYS A 67 -3.41 -5.67 -13.06
CA LYS A 67 -3.47 -5.17 -14.44
C LYS A 67 -2.09 -5.06 -15.08
N ILE A 68 -1.07 -4.67 -14.33
CA ILE A 68 0.31 -4.63 -14.83
C ILE A 68 0.81 -6.05 -15.13
N ASN A 69 0.57 -7.01 -14.23
CA ASN A 69 1.01 -8.39 -14.38
C ASN A 69 0.35 -9.10 -15.57
N THR A 70 -0.92 -8.78 -15.85
CA THR A 70 -1.69 -9.35 -16.97
C THR A 70 -1.54 -8.55 -18.27
N ASP A 71 -0.49 -7.76 -18.43
CA ASP A 71 -0.20 -6.94 -19.60
C ASP A 71 -1.31 -5.92 -19.97
N SER A 72 -2.21 -5.63 -19.03
CA SER A 72 -3.27 -4.64 -19.20
C SER A 72 -2.83 -3.25 -18.74
N THR A 73 -1.68 -2.78 -19.23
CA THR A 73 -1.01 -1.55 -18.77
C THR A 73 -1.86 -0.30 -18.96
N LEU A 74 -2.64 -0.21 -20.04
CA LEU A 74 -3.58 0.90 -20.25
C LEU A 74 -4.63 0.96 -19.13
N ALA A 75 -5.22 -0.20 -18.75
CA ALA A 75 -6.18 -0.26 -17.67
C ALA A 75 -5.53 0.06 -16.31
N ALA A 76 -4.29 -0.36 -16.09
CA ALA A 76 -3.53 0.01 -14.90
C ALA A 76 -3.33 1.53 -14.81
N ARG A 77 -2.95 2.20 -15.90
CA ARG A 77 -2.82 3.67 -15.94
C ARG A 77 -4.13 4.38 -15.64
N GLN A 78 -5.23 3.92 -16.20
CA GLN A 78 -6.56 4.50 -15.94
C GLN A 78 -6.91 4.39 -14.45
N LEU A 79 -6.69 3.23 -13.84
CA LEU A 79 -6.91 3.04 -12.40
C LEU A 79 -5.99 3.95 -11.58
N ILE A 80 -4.69 4.02 -11.88
CA ILE A 80 -3.73 4.88 -11.18
C ILE A 80 -4.17 6.36 -11.25
N GLN A 81 -4.64 6.83 -12.39
CA GLN A 81 -5.12 8.21 -12.56
C GLN A 81 -6.34 8.51 -11.68
N GLN A 82 -7.26 7.56 -11.54
CA GLN A 82 -8.48 7.71 -10.75
C GLN A 82 -8.24 7.68 -9.24
N LEU A 83 -7.14 7.07 -8.79
CA LEU A 83 -6.80 7.03 -7.36
C LEU A 83 -6.60 8.45 -6.81
N PRO A 84 -6.95 8.71 -5.53
CA PRO A 84 -6.69 10.00 -4.89
C PRO A 84 -5.18 10.30 -4.82
N ASN A 85 -4.85 11.58 -4.60
CA ASN A 85 -3.48 12.08 -4.44
C ASN A 85 -3.39 13.15 -3.34
N SER A 86 -4.18 13.01 -2.29
CA SER A 86 -4.30 13.96 -1.18
C SER A 86 -3.29 13.74 -0.05
N SER A 87 -2.60 12.61 -0.05
CA SER A 87 -1.57 12.24 0.94
C SER A 87 -0.27 11.79 0.29
N ASP A 88 0.83 11.89 1.03
CA ASP A 88 2.15 11.40 0.57
C ASP A 88 2.11 9.92 0.17
N GLU A 89 1.34 9.09 0.90
CA GLU A 89 1.18 7.69 0.55
C GLU A 89 0.49 7.51 -0.82
N GLU A 90 -0.53 8.30 -1.10
CA GLU A 90 -1.25 8.21 -2.38
C GLU A 90 -0.39 8.69 -3.54
N ILE A 91 0.35 9.78 -3.33
CA ILE A 91 1.31 10.29 -4.31
C ILE A 91 2.40 9.25 -4.58
N ASN A 92 3.04 8.73 -3.52
CA ASN A 92 4.11 7.75 -3.64
C ASN A 92 3.63 6.43 -4.25
N TYR A 93 2.42 5.99 -3.93
CA TYR A 93 1.80 4.84 -4.55
C TYR A 93 1.68 5.04 -6.08
N LYS A 94 1.12 6.18 -6.51
CA LYS A 94 0.98 6.50 -7.94
C LYS A 94 2.32 6.56 -8.66
N LEU A 95 3.31 7.22 -8.08
CA LEU A 95 4.66 7.31 -8.65
C LEU A 95 5.29 5.93 -8.82
N LEU A 96 5.22 5.10 -7.81
CA LEU A 96 5.79 3.75 -7.83
C LEU A 96 5.13 2.86 -8.90
N TYR A 97 3.79 2.85 -8.97
CA TYR A 97 3.08 2.00 -9.92
C TYR A 97 3.09 2.54 -11.35
N ASN A 98 3.24 3.86 -11.56
CA ASN A 98 3.56 4.41 -12.88
C ASN A 98 4.93 3.91 -13.36
N LEU A 99 5.96 3.94 -12.50
CA LEU A 99 7.27 3.38 -12.84
C LEU A 99 7.18 1.89 -13.23
N TRP A 100 6.43 1.09 -12.47
CA TRP A 100 6.24 -0.32 -12.82
C TRP A 100 5.53 -0.51 -14.15
N THR A 101 4.55 0.33 -14.46
CA THR A 101 3.85 0.31 -15.74
C THR A 101 4.80 0.69 -16.89
N ASP A 102 5.66 1.71 -16.69
CA ASP A 102 6.67 2.12 -17.67
C ASP A 102 7.70 1.02 -17.96
N LEU A 103 8.17 0.34 -16.91
CA LEU A 103 9.07 -0.81 -17.06
C LEU A 103 8.41 -1.93 -17.86
N LYS A 104 7.16 -2.26 -17.52
CA LYS A 104 6.41 -3.31 -18.21
C LYS A 104 6.18 -2.98 -19.69
N GLU A 105 5.74 -1.76 -20.00
CA GLU A 105 5.50 -1.30 -21.37
C GLU A 105 6.77 -1.28 -22.22
N SER A 106 7.90 -0.95 -21.60
CA SER A 106 9.21 -0.94 -22.29
C SER A 106 9.91 -2.30 -22.30
N GLY A 107 9.31 -3.35 -21.74
CA GLY A 107 9.92 -4.68 -21.62
C GLY A 107 11.18 -4.70 -20.75
N ARG A 108 11.36 -3.71 -19.85
CA ARG A 108 12.51 -3.60 -18.95
C ARG A 108 12.23 -4.27 -17.60
N SER A 109 13.26 -4.86 -17.03
CA SER A 109 13.24 -5.36 -15.65
C SER A 109 13.68 -4.29 -14.65
N LEU A 110 13.46 -4.53 -13.36
CA LEU A 110 13.95 -3.67 -12.28
C LEU A 110 15.48 -3.46 -12.31
N THR A 111 16.25 -4.43 -12.78
CA THR A 111 17.71 -4.30 -12.89
C THR A 111 18.15 -3.32 -14.00
N GLN A 112 17.23 -2.94 -14.88
CA GLN A 112 17.45 -2.04 -16.01
C GLN A 112 16.90 -0.62 -15.79
N ILE A 113 16.61 -0.25 -14.54
CA ILE A 113 16.16 1.11 -14.21
C ILE A 113 17.26 2.12 -14.54
N THR A 114 16.82 3.29 -15.01
CA THR A 114 17.67 4.44 -15.28
C THR A 114 18.06 5.15 -13.98
N THR A 115 19.05 6.05 -14.05
CA THR A 115 19.44 6.90 -12.89
C THR A 115 18.27 7.76 -12.40
N ALA A 116 17.42 8.26 -13.29
CA ALA A 116 16.26 9.06 -12.92
C ALA A 116 15.21 8.22 -12.16
N GLU A 117 14.94 7.00 -12.62
CA GLU A 117 14.03 6.05 -11.96
C GLU A 117 14.58 5.58 -10.61
N GLU A 118 15.89 5.36 -10.50
CA GLU A 118 16.55 5.08 -9.23
C GLU A 118 16.40 6.25 -8.26
N THR A 119 16.61 7.49 -8.73
CA THR A 119 16.43 8.69 -7.91
C THR A 119 15.00 8.80 -7.39
N LEU A 120 13.99 8.53 -8.24
CA LEU A 120 12.59 8.50 -7.85
C LEU A 120 12.33 7.44 -6.76
N LEU A 121 12.84 6.22 -6.95
CA LEU A 121 12.71 5.15 -5.96
C LEU A 121 13.34 5.53 -4.62
N ARG A 122 14.51 6.19 -4.61
CA ARG A 122 15.16 6.69 -3.38
C ARG A 122 14.31 7.74 -2.68
N GLN A 123 13.75 8.70 -3.44
CA GLN A 123 12.84 9.70 -2.87
C GLN A 123 11.63 9.06 -2.18
N ILE A 124 11.02 8.04 -2.78
CA ILE A 124 9.91 7.30 -2.17
C ILE A 124 10.39 6.49 -0.96
N ALA A 125 11.53 5.80 -1.07
CA ALA A 125 12.09 4.94 -0.04
C ALA A 125 12.44 5.67 1.26
N ASP A 126 12.80 6.96 1.16
CA ASP A 126 13.16 7.82 2.30
C ASP A 126 11.93 8.40 3.03
N THR A 127 10.72 8.13 2.54
CA THR A 127 9.48 8.57 3.19
C THR A 127 9.04 7.60 4.30
N ARG A 128 8.04 8.04 5.12
CA ARG A 128 7.39 7.18 6.13
C ARG A 128 6.07 6.58 5.64
N THR A 129 5.98 6.26 4.36
CA THR A 129 4.78 5.73 3.73
C THR A 129 4.85 4.21 3.56
N LYS A 130 3.71 3.56 3.33
CA LYS A 130 3.68 2.11 3.01
C LYS A 130 4.37 1.82 1.68
N SER A 131 4.31 2.76 0.74
CA SER A 131 4.98 2.68 -0.56
C SER A 131 6.51 2.71 -0.42
N ALA A 132 7.05 3.29 0.66
CA ALA A 132 8.49 3.31 0.93
C ALA A 132 9.10 1.90 1.02
N PHE A 133 8.42 0.97 1.71
CA PHE A 133 8.92 -0.41 1.83
C PHE A 133 9.01 -1.12 0.47
N LYS A 134 8.06 -0.87 -0.42
CA LYS A 134 8.10 -1.41 -1.78
C LYS A 134 9.23 -0.79 -2.60
N ALA A 135 9.44 0.52 -2.49
CA ALA A 135 10.54 1.21 -3.15
C ALA A 135 11.91 0.72 -2.64
N GLN A 136 12.06 0.50 -1.34
CA GLN A 136 13.25 -0.11 -0.72
C GLN A 136 13.52 -1.50 -1.29
N THR A 137 12.48 -2.34 -1.38
CA THR A 137 12.59 -3.67 -2.00
C THR A 137 13.01 -3.57 -3.47
N CYS A 138 12.45 -2.63 -4.23
CA CYS A 138 12.86 -2.39 -5.63
C CYS A 138 14.34 -1.98 -5.73
N LEU A 139 14.82 -1.10 -4.86
CA LEU A 139 16.23 -0.67 -4.83
C LEU A 139 17.16 -1.81 -4.42
N TYR A 140 16.75 -2.65 -3.48
CA TYR A 140 17.51 -3.83 -3.13
C TYR A 140 17.66 -4.78 -4.32
N VAL A 141 16.56 -5.10 -5.01
CA VAL A 141 16.58 -5.98 -6.18
C VAL A 141 17.37 -5.35 -7.34
N ALA A 142 17.20 -4.05 -7.57
CA ALA A 142 17.81 -3.35 -8.70
C ALA A 142 19.32 -3.10 -8.52
N ARG A 143 19.77 -2.79 -7.30
CA ARG A 143 21.11 -2.24 -7.01
C ARG A 143 21.79 -2.84 -5.77
N GLY A 144 21.14 -3.75 -5.04
CA GLY A 144 21.67 -4.27 -3.77
C GLY A 144 21.69 -3.23 -2.63
N ILE A 145 20.86 -2.18 -2.74
CA ILE A 145 20.83 -1.11 -1.73
C ILE A 145 19.98 -1.58 -0.55
N GLU A 146 20.62 -1.63 0.62
CA GLU A 146 19.96 -2.00 1.86
C GLU A 146 19.47 -0.76 2.61
N TYR A 147 18.24 -0.81 3.10
CA TYR A 147 17.66 0.18 3.99
C TYR A 147 17.63 -0.40 5.41
N PRO A 148 18.33 0.21 6.38
CA PRO A 148 18.28 -0.27 7.76
C PRO A 148 16.85 -0.14 8.29
N VAL A 149 16.33 -1.23 8.85
CA VAL A 149 15.05 -1.20 9.58
C VAL A 149 15.29 -0.36 10.82
N ALA A 150 14.75 0.86 10.86
CA ALA A 150 14.71 1.65 12.08
C ALA A 150 13.77 0.95 13.06
N LEU A 151 14.35 0.18 13.98
CA LEU A 151 13.60 -0.42 15.07
C LEU A 151 13.12 0.72 15.98
N PRO A 152 11.83 0.70 16.41
CA PRO A 152 11.33 1.69 17.35
C PRO A 152 12.16 1.62 18.63
N THR A 153 12.92 2.68 18.90
CA THR A 153 13.55 2.88 20.21
C THR A 153 12.46 3.36 21.15
N ASN A 154 11.88 2.46 21.92
CA ASN A 154 11.11 2.85 23.11
C ASN A 154 12.08 3.56 24.08
N ALA A 155 11.61 4.66 24.63
CA ALA A 155 12.38 5.57 25.48
C ALA A 155 13.28 4.83 26.48
N GLY A 156 14.56 4.66 26.13
CA GLY A 156 15.61 4.14 27.03
C GLY A 156 15.82 2.62 27.06
N GLU A 157 14.96 1.82 26.43
CA GLU A 157 15.18 0.37 26.29
C GLU A 157 15.28 -0.02 24.83
N THR A 158 16.42 -0.58 24.42
CA THR A 158 16.51 -1.27 23.16
C THR A 158 15.66 -2.55 23.26
N TRP A 159 14.87 -2.89 22.24
CA TRP A 159 14.07 -4.14 22.21
C TRP A 159 14.93 -5.38 22.53
N TYR A 160 16.24 -5.30 22.36
CA TYR A 160 17.23 -6.31 22.75
C TYR A 160 17.29 -6.53 24.28
N THR A 161 16.99 -5.51 25.10
CA THR A 161 16.91 -5.64 26.56
C THR A 161 15.61 -6.28 27.02
N VAL A 162 14.50 -6.11 26.28
CA VAL A 162 13.21 -6.73 26.60
C VAL A 162 13.28 -8.24 26.46
N PHE A 163 13.91 -8.76 25.41
CA PHE A 163 14.08 -10.20 25.21
C PHE A 163 15.10 -10.85 26.16
N LYS A 164 16.04 -10.08 26.71
CA LYS A 164 17.05 -10.61 27.64
C LYS A 164 16.52 -10.79 29.07
N ASN A 165 15.48 -10.06 29.46
CA ASN A 165 14.86 -10.15 30.77
C ASN A 165 13.88 -11.32 30.89
N ASP A 166 13.34 -11.85 29.79
CA ASP A 166 12.45 -13.02 29.80
C ASP A 166 13.22 -14.37 29.75
N ALA A 167 14.54 -14.34 29.57
CA ALA A 167 15.38 -15.56 29.49
C ALA A 167 15.99 -15.98 30.86
N THR A 168 15.58 -15.33 31.96
CA THR A 168 16.02 -15.67 33.32
C THR A 168 14.79 -15.99 34.19
N VAL A 169 14.19 -17.16 33.95
CA VAL A 169 13.38 -17.90 34.91
C VAL A 169 13.82 -19.36 34.86
#